data_b2dfe236b3922eba7fcb986805fae6b6
#
_entry.id   b2dfe236b3922eba7fcb986805fae6b6
#
_cell.length_a   1.000
_cell.length_b   1.000
_cell.length_c   1.000
_cell.angle_alpha   90.00
_cell.angle_beta   90.00
_cell.angle_gamma   90.00
#
_symmetry.space_group_name_H-M   'P 1'
#
loop_
_entity.id
_entity.type
_entity.pdbx_description
1 polymer ?
#
loop_
_entity_poly.entity_id
_entity_poly.type
_entity_poly.pdbx_seq_one_letter_code
_entity_poly.pdbx_strand_id
1 'polypeptide(L)'
;MSQEILDQVRRRRTFAIISHPDAGKTTLTEKLLLFSGAIQSAGTVKGKKTGKFATSDWMEIEKQRGISVASSVMQFDYKDHTVNLLDTPGHQDFSEDTYRVLTAVDSALMVIDAAKGVEAQTIKLLNVCRLRNTPIVTFMNKYDREVRDSLELLDEVENILKIRCAPVTWPIGMGKNFKGVYHILNDEIYLFEAGGERLPHEFDIIKGIDNPELEQRFPLEIQQLRDEIKLVQAASNEFNLDEFLAGELTPVFFGSAINNFGIQEILNSLIDWAPAPKPRDATVRMVEPDEPKFSGFIFKIQANMDPKHRDRIAFLRVCSGKFERGMKMKHLRINREIAASSVVTFMSHDRELVEEAYAGDIIGIPNHGNIQIGDSFSEGEQLAFTGIPFFAPELFRSVRIKNPLKIKQLQKGLQQLGEEGAVQVFKPMSGADLILGAVGVLQFEVVTSRLANEYGVEAVFDSASIWSARWVSCEDKKKLAEFERANAGNLAIDAGGNLTYLAPNRVNLGLTQERWPDIVFHETREHSVKL
;
A
#
# COMPACT_ATOMS: atom_id res chain seq x y z
N MET A 1 -19.00 15.91 21.92
CA MET A 1 -18.43 14.72 21.27
C MET A 1 -19.21 13.50 21.73
N SER A 2 -19.60 12.63 20.82
CA SER A 2 -20.22 11.37 21.20
C SER A 2 -19.09 10.47 21.73
N GLN A 3 -19.20 10.00 22.97
CA GLN A 3 -18.26 9.06 23.59
C GLN A 3 -18.11 7.79 22.71
N GLU A 4 -19.20 7.37 22.09
CA GLU A 4 -19.24 6.25 21.15
C GLU A 4 -18.25 6.42 19.99
N ILE A 5 -18.23 7.57 19.31
CA ILE A 5 -17.30 7.82 18.18
C ILE A 5 -15.85 7.71 18.65
N LEU A 6 -15.52 8.32 19.79
CA LEU A 6 -14.17 8.28 20.35
C LEU A 6 -13.73 6.84 20.68
N ASP A 7 -14.61 6.06 21.29
CA ASP A 7 -14.32 4.67 21.66
C ASP A 7 -14.15 3.79 20.40
N GLN A 8 -14.98 4.02 19.38
CA GLN A 8 -14.88 3.33 18.10
C GLN A 8 -13.60 3.70 17.35
N VAL A 9 -13.19 4.97 17.32
CA VAL A 9 -11.94 5.41 16.70
C VAL A 9 -10.73 4.77 17.39
N ARG A 10 -10.69 4.74 18.71
CA ARG A 10 -9.59 4.13 19.49
C ARG A 10 -9.40 2.63 19.22
N ARG A 11 -10.45 1.92 18.86
CA ARG A 11 -10.42 0.49 18.53
C ARG A 11 -9.89 0.20 17.12
N ARG A 12 -9.69 1.18 16.25
CA ARG A 12 -9.26 0.95 14.88
C ARG A 12 -7.75 0.97 14.73
N ARG A 13 -7.26 0.03 13.95
CA ARG A 13 -5.86 -0.03 13.50
C ARG A 13 -5.86 -0.20 11.99
N THR A 14 -5.19 0.71 11.30
CA THR A 14 -5.11 0.67 9.83
C THR A 14 -3.66 0.73 9.40
N PHE A 15 -3.16 -0.37 8.83
CA PHE A 15 -1.78 -0.46 8.42
C PHE A 15 -1.61 -1.11 7.05
N ALA A 16 -0.51 -0.77 6.38
CA ALA A 16 -0.09 -1.39 5.13
C ALA A 16 1.10 -2.31 5.38
N ILE A 17 1.18 -3.41 4.62
CA ILE A 17 2.38 -4.23 4.56
C ILE A 17 3.21 -3.80 3.35
N ILE A 18 4.45 -3.41 3.59
CA ILE A 18 5.40 -2.94 2.58
C ILE A 18 6.65 -3.82 2.57
N SER A 19 7.17 -4.08 1.39
CA SER A 19 8.40 -4.86 1.23
C SER A 19 8.99 -4.76 -0.18
N HIS A 20 10.24 -5.20 -0.32
CA HIS A 20 10.77 -5.59 -1.62
C HIS A 20 10.08 -6.89 -2.12
N PRO A 21 10.03 -7.15 -3.46
CA PRO A 21 9.55 -8.42 -4.00
C PRO A 21 10.25 -9.63 -3.35
N ASP A 22 9.51 -10.71 -3.14
CA ASP A 22 9.99 -11.97 -2.55
C ASP A 22 10.43 -11.90 -1.07
N ALA A 23 10.28 -10.78 -0.36
CA ALA A 23 10.58 -10.72 1.07
C ALA A 23 9.64 -11.57 1.94
N GLY A 24 8.53 -12.05 1.36
CA GLY A 24 7.55 -12.90 2.05
C GLY A 24 6.30 -12.17 2.51
N LYS A 25 6.01 -11.00 1.91
CA LYS A 25 4.87 -10.15 2.24
C LYS A 25 3.53 -10.89 2.18
N THR A 26 3.18 -11.48 1.03
CA THR A 26 1.92 -12.23 0.84
C THR A 26 1.79 -13.41 1.80
N THR A 27 2.91 -14.10 2.09
CA THR A 27 2.93 -15.16 3.11
C THR A 27 2.61 -14.59 4.49
N LEU A 28 3.21 -13.45 4.85
CA LEU A 28 2.95 -12.79 6.13
C LEU A 28 1.49 -12.31 6.23
N THR A 29 0.94 -11.73 5.17
CA THR A 29 -0.48 -11.33 5.08
C THR A 29 -1.41 -12.50 5.40
N GLU A 30 -1.23 -13.64 4.72
CA GLU A 30 -2.02 -14.86 4.96
C GLU A 30 -1.89 -15.37 6.40
N LYS A 31 -0.68 -15.25 6.99
CA LYS A 31 -0.47 -15.68 8.38
C LYS A 31 -1.10 -14.74 9.39
N LEU A 32 -1.07 -13.42 9.18
CA LEU A 32 -1.77 -12.46 10.02
C LEU A 32 -3.29 -12.73 10.02
N LEU A 33 -3.88 -13.03 8.84
CA LEU A 33 -5.28 -13.41 8.73
C LEU A 33 -5.59 -14.75 9.43
N LEU A 34 -4.68 -15.72 9.35
CA LEU A 34 -4.84 -17.00 10.04
C LEU A 34 -4.79 -16.81 11.57
N PHE A 35 -3.81 -16.05 12.06
CA PHE A 35 -3.62 -15.82 13.51
C PHE A 35 -4.71 -14.94 14.13
N SER A 36 -5.33 -14.07 13.34
CA SER A 36 -6.52 -13.32 13.76
C SER A 36 -7.80 -14.17 13.77
N GLY A 37 -7.77 -15.37 13.18
CA GLY A 37 -8.96 -16.21 13.03
C GLY A 37 -9.85 -15.81 11.83
N ALA A 38 -9.44 -14.82 11.03
CA ALA A 38 -10.21 -14.34 9.88
C ALA A 38 -10.30 -15.38 8.75
N ILE A 39 -9.30 -16.26 8.63
CA ILE A 39 -9.32 -17.39 7.70
C ILE A 39 -8.98 -18.69 8.43
N GLN A 40 -9.52 -19.82 7.97
CA GLN A 40 -9.30 -21.13 8.58
C GLN A 40 -8.00 -21.81 8.12
N SER A 41 -7.46 -21.44 6.97
CA SER A 41 -6.22 -22.00 6.45
C SER A 41 -5.56 -21.00 5.49
N ALA A 42 -4.25 -20.79 5.65
CA ALA A 42 -3.49 -19.90 4.79
C ALA A 42 -3.28 -20.49 3.38
N GLY A 43 -3.39 -19.65 2.35
CA GLY A 43 -3.00 -19.95 0.97
C GLY A 43 -1.50 -19.77 0.73
N THR A 44 -1.02 -20.05 -0.48
CA THR A 44 0.37 -19.85 -0.88
C THR A 44 0.49 -19.13 -2.22
N VAL A 45 1.52 -18.29 -2.37
CA VAL A 45 1.83 -17.57 -3.63
C VAL A 45 2.02 -18.52 -4.81
N LYS A 46 2.57 -19.71 -4.56
CA LYS A 46 2.80 -20.76 -5.57
C LYS A 46 1.83 -21.93 -5.41
N GLY A 47 0.53 -21.66 -5.45
CA GLY A 47 -0.54 -22.64 -5.20
C GLY A 47 -0.54 -23.95 -6.04
N LYS A 48 0.42 -24.12 -6.97
CA LYS A 48 0.55 -25.34 -7.81
C LYS A 48 0.72 -26.65 -7.01
N LYS A 49 1.25 -26.57 -5.77
CA LYS A 49 1.45 -27.78 -4.92
C LYS A 49 0.28 -28.06 -3.98
N THR A 50 -0.46 -27.02 -3.57
CA THR A 50 -1.51 -27.14 -2.54
C THR A 50 -2.91 -26.91 -3.11
N GLY A 51 -3.04 -26.39 -4.34
CA GLY A 51 -4.32 -26.04 -4.97
C GLY A 51 -5.01 -24.80 -4.37
N LYS A 52 -4.39 -24.14 -3.36
CA LYS A 52 -4.90 -22.91 -2.73
C LYS A 52 -3.95 -21.76 -3.01
N PHE A 53 -4.49 -20.71 -3.62
CA PHE A 53 -3.79 -19.43 -3.80
C PHE A 53 -3.98 -18.54 -2.57
N ALA A 54 -3.13 -17.52 -2.42
CA ALA A 54 -3.26 -16.53 -1.37
C ALA A 54 -4.57 -15.75 -1.51
N THR A 55 -5.18 -15.41 -0.37
CA THR A 55 -6.42 -14.64 -0.30
C THR A 55 -6.25 -13.24 -0.90
N SER A 56 -5.05 -12.66 -0.78
CA SER A 56 -4.70 -11.36 -1.34
C SER A 56 -4.51 -11.35 -2.86
N ASP A 57 -4.10 -12.49 -3.48
CA ASP A 57 -3.80 -12.60 -4.90
C ASP A 57 -5.02 -13.16 -5.66
N TRP A 58 -5.92 -12.30 -6.10
CA TRP A 58 -7.17 -12.71 -6.73
C TRP A 58 -7.17 -12.64 -8.26
N MET A 59 -6.31 -11.81 -8.88
CA MET A 59 -6.23 -11.69 -10.33
C MET A 59 -5.57 -12.93 -10.96
N GLU A 60 -6.04 -13.31 -12.14
CA GLU A 60 -5.47 -14.46 -12.88
C GLU A 60 -3.98 -14.25 -13.22
N ILE A 61 -3.59 -13.01 -13.55
CA ILE A 61 -2.20 -12.66 -13.84
C ILE A 61 -1.31 -12.74 -12.60
N GLU A 62 -1.82 -12.42 -11.41
CA GLU A 62 -1.10 -12.59 -10.14
C GLU A 62 -0.83 -14.06 -9.86
N LYS A 63 -1.86 -14.91 -10.04
CA LYS A 63 -1.76 -16.36 -9.86
C LYS A 63 -0.79 -17.01 -10.86
N GLN A 64 -0.81 -16.57 -12.12
CA GLN A 64 0.08 -17.09 -13.15
C GLN A 64 1.54 -16.72 -12.92
N ARG A 65 1.80 -15.46 -12.48
CA ARG A 65 3.15 -14.94 -12.30
C ARG A 65 3.69 -15.11 -10.88
N GLY A 66 2.80 -15.29 -9.89
CA GLY A 66 3.16 -15.39 -8.48
C GLY A 66 3.67 -14.06 -7.89
N ILE A 67 3.15 -12.93 -8.37
CA ILE A 67 3.43 -11.59 -7.89
C ILE A 67 2.13 -10.82 -7.71
N SER A 68 2.01 -10.05 -6.62
CA SER A 68 0.88 -9.15 -6.41
C SER A 68 1.02 -7.92 -7.31
N VAL A 69 -0.04 -7.59 -8.04
CA VAL A 69 -0.10 -6.50 -9.03
C VAL A 69 -0.90 -5.31 -8.49
N ALA A 70 -1.93 -5.59 -7.69
CA ALA A 70 -2.78 -4.58 -7.07
C ALA A 70 -2.79 -4.77 -5.56
N SER A 71 -2.99 -3.67 -4.83
CA SER A 71 -3.20 -3.74 -3.38
C SER A 71 -4.56 -4.37 -3.05
N SER A 72 -4.61 -5.16 -1.99
CA SER A 72 -5.83 -5.75 -1.43
C SER A 72 -6.16 -5.11 -0.09
N VAL A 73 -7.45 -4.97 0.19
CA VAL A 73 -7.98 -4.45 1.45
C VAL A 73 -8.66 -5.59 2.19
N MET A 74 -8.31 -5.76 3.46
CA MET A 74 -8.89 -6.79 4.32
C MET A 74 -9.22 -6.18 5.68
N GLN A 75 -10.43 -6.45 6.17
CA GLN A 75 -10.88 -6.00 7.48
C GLN A 75 -11.22 -7.22 8.33
N PHE A 76 -10.76 -7.22 9.57
CA PHE A 76 -11.05 -8.28 10.53
C PHE A 76 -10.98 -7.75 11.98
N ASP A 77 -11.61 -8.46 12.90
CA ASP A 77 -11.49 -8.15 14.32
C ASP A 77 -10.39 -9.02 14.94
N TYR A 78 -9.59 -8.41 15.82
CA TYR A 78 -8.59 -9.11 16.61
C TYR A 78 -8.51 -8.50 18.01
N LYS A 79 -8.67 -9.33 19.04
CA LYS A 79 -8.91 -8.85 20.41
C LYS A 79 -10.05 -7.82 20.36
N ASP A 80 -9.97 -6.73 21.05
CA ASP A 80 -11.02 -5.69 21.05
C ASP A 80 -10.84 -4.62 19.97
N HIS A 81 -10.09 -4.92 18.88
CA HIS A 81 -9.79 -3.97 17.81
C HIS A 81 -10.31 -4.43 16.46
N THR A 82 -10.75 -3.46 15.66
CA THR A 82 -11.02 -3.65 14.24
C THR A 82 -9.79 -3.25 13.43
N VAL A 83 -9.26 -4.20 12.69
CA VAL A 83 -8.03 -4.08 11.92
C VAL A 83 -8.35 -3.93 10.45
N ASN A 84 -7.83 -2.89 9.83
CA ASN A 84 -7.83 -2.69 8.38
C ASN A 84 -6.41 -2.93 7.87
N LEU A 85 -6.20 -4.05 7.21
CA LEU A 85 -4.93 -4.45 6.63
C LEU A 85 -4.95 -4.20 5.12
N LEU A 86 -3.93 -3.48 4.62
CA LEU A 86 -3.75 -3.21 3.21
C LEU A 86 -2.49 -3.93 2.73
N ASP A 87 -2.67 -4.98 1.94
CA ASP A 87 -1.56 -5.67 1.30
C ASP A 87 -1.18 -4.95 0.01
N THR A 88 0.08 -4.48 -0.10
CA THR A 88 0.55 -3.68 -1.24
C THR A 88 1.34 -4.52 -2.23
N PRO A 89 1.39 -4.19 -3.53
CA PRO A 89 2.30 -4.85 -4.44
C PRO A 89 3.76 -4.56 -4.05
N GLY A 90 4.60 -5.62 -4.09
CA GLY A 90 6.03 -5.47 -3.77
C GLY A 90 6.87 -4.95 -4.94
N HIS A 91 6.40 -5.14 -6.19
CA HIS A 91 7.17 -4.81 -7.37
C HIS A 91 7.17 -3.29 -7.67
N GLN A 92 8.35 -2.75 -8.03
CA GLN A 92 8.53 -1.31 -8.28
C GLN A 92 7.61 -0.75 -9.37
N ASP A 93 7.22 -1.54 -10.36
CA ASP A 93 6.34 -1.13 -11.46
C ASP A 93 4.94 -0.75 -10.95
N PHE A 94 4.54 -1.20 -9.75
CA PHE A 94 3.26 -0.89 -9.12
C PHE A 94 3.40 0.04 -7.90
N SER A 95 4.53 0.74 -7.78
CA SER A 95 4.82 1.63 -6.64
C SER A 95 3.81 2.77 -6.49
N GLU A 96 3.22 3.26 -7.58
CA GLU A 96 2.20 4.32 -7.52
C GLU A 96 0.95 3.87 -6.75
N ASP A 97 0.50 2.63 -6.93
CA ASP A 97 -0.60 2.06 -6.14
C ASP A 97 -0.21 1.97 -4.66
N THR A 98 1.01 1.50 -4.36
CA THR A 98 1.53 1.47 -2.99
C THR A 98 1.58 2.85 -2.35
N TYR A 99 2.02 3.87 -3.08
CA TYR A 99 2.08 5.24 -2.55
C TYR A 99 0.69 5.79 -2.21
N ARG A 100 -0.32 5.52 -3.05
CA ARG A 100 -1.71 5.88 -2.76
C ARG A 100 -2.25 5.15 -1.54
N VAL A 101 -1.98 3.86 -1.42
CA VAL A 101 -2.37 3.06 -0.25
C VAL A 101 -1.75 3.61 1.04
N LEU A 102 -0.46 3.99 1.02
CA LEU A 102 0.22 4.60 2.17
C LEU A 102 -0.41 5.94 2.60
N THR A 103 -1.18 6.60 1.73
CA THR A 103 -1.96 7.78 2.16
C THR A 103 -3.18 7.42 3.01
N ALA A 104 -3.66 6.19 2.91
CA ALA A 104 -4.88 5.74 3.59
C ALA A 104 -4.61 5.03 4.93
N VAL A 105 -3.34 4.82 5.31
CA VAL A 105 -2.99 4.09 6.54
C VAL A 105 -2.41 5.00 7.60
N ASP A 106 -2.36 4.50 8.84
CA ASP A 106 -1.84 5.23 10.00
C ASP A 106 -0.51 4.65 10.49
N SER A 107 -0.15 3.43 10.07
CA SER A 107 1.14 2.77 10.33
C SER A 107 1.50 1.83 9.17
N ALA A 108 2.72 1.29 9.18
CA ALA A 108 3.18 0.31 8.20
C ALA A 108 3.94 -0.84 8.86
N LEU A 109 3.85 -2.03 8.27
CA LEU A 109 4.65 -3.19 8.59
C LEU A 109 5.64 -3.42 7.46
N MET A 110 6.91 -3.19 7.71
CA MET A 110 8.00 -3.37 6.75
C MET A 110 8.58 -4.78 6.88
N VAL A 111 8.58 -5.54 5.79
CA VAL A 111 9.13 -6.90 5.74
C VAL A 111 10.46 -6.89 5.00
N ILE A 112 11.51 -7.37 5.64
CA ILE A 112 12.85 -7.49 5.10
C ILE A 112 13.23 -8.97 5.02
N ASP A 113 13.77 -9.40 3.88
CA ASP A 113 14.39 -10.71 3.71
C ASP A 113 15.75 -10.69 4.42
N ALA A 114 15.90 -11.39 5.53
CA ALA A 114 17.11 -11.38 6.35
C ALA A 114 18.35 -11.93 5.62
N ALA A 115 18.18 -12.69 4.54
CA ALA A 115 19.29 -13.14 3.70
C ALA A 115 19.80 -12.03 2.75
N LYS A 116 18.92 -11.10 2.36
CA LYS A 116 19.23 -10.03 1.39
C LYS A 116 19.52 -8.69 2.05
N GLY A 117 18.87 -8.38 3.18
CA GLY A 117 18.94 -7.08 3.85
C GLY A 117 18.07 -6.01 3.19
N VAL A 118 18.53 -4.76 3.25
CA VAL A 118 17.80 -3.60 2.73
C VAL A 118 17.93 -3.51 1.21
N GLU A 119 16.80 -3.60 0.51
CA GLU A 119 16.75 -3.55 -0.95
C GLU A 119 16.16 -2.22 -1.46
N ALA A 120 16.40 -1.88 -2.72
CA ALA A 120 16.07 -0.56 -3.30
C ALA A 120 14.59 -0.15 -3.13
N GLN A 121 13.65 -1.10 -3.24
CA GLN A 121 12.23 -0.80 -3.08
C GLN A 121 11.89 -0.44 -1.63
N THR A 122 12.52 -1.10 -0.66
CA THR A 122 12.37 -0.79 0.78
C THR A 122 12.74 0.67 1.06
N ILE A 123 13.84 1.16 0.48
CA ILE A 123 14.29 2.55 0.63
C ILE A 123 13.24 3.53 0.09
N LYS A 124 12.70 3.27 -1.11
CA LYS A 124 11.68 4.12 -1.73
C LYS A 124 10.41 4.20 -0.86
N LEU A 125 9.93 3.04 -0.39
CA LEU A 125 8.71 2.95 0.42
C LEU A 125 8.87 3.63 1.78
N LEU A 126 10.01 3.47 2.43
CA LEU A 126 10.30 4.17 3.68
C LEU A 126 10.29 5.69 3.50
N ASN A 127 10.87 6.20 2.40
CA ASN A 127 10.86 7.64 2.14
C ASN A 127 9.43 8.19 2.01
N VAL A 128 8.51 7.42 1.44
CA VAL A 128 7.09 7.80 1.39
C VAL A 128 6.45 7.80 2.78
N CYS A 129 6.72 6.78 3.61
CA CYS A 129 6.26 6.75 5.00
C CYS A 129 6.79 7.94 5.80
N ARG A 130 8.05 8.32 5.59
CA ARG A 130 8.69 9.44 6.28
C ARG A 130 8.06 10.80 5.95
N LEU A 131 7.65 11.03 4.69
CA LEU A 131 6.95 12.26 4.30
C LEU A 131 5.65 12.50 5.09
N ARG A 132 5.11 11.46 5.72
CA ARG A 132 3.85 11.48 6.47
C ARG A 132 4.01 11.15 7.95
N ASN A 133 5.24 11.02 8.44
CA ASN A 133 5.53 10.55 9.80
C ASN A 133 4.71 9.29 10.14
N THR A 134 4.67 8.33 9.18
CA THR A 134 4.00 7.04 9.37
C THR A 134 4.90 6.13 10.17
N PRO A 135 4.52 5.70 11.39
CA PRO A 135 5.32 4.77 12.19
C PRO A 135 5.40 3.41 11.51
N ILE A 136 6.58 2.78 11.65
CA ILE A 136 6.91 1.54 10.96
C ILE A 136 7.33 0.48 11.98
N VAL A 137 6.71 -0.70 11.91
CA VAL A 137 7.17 -1.93 12.55
C VAL A 137 8.00 -2.71 11.53
N THR A 138 9.17 -3.20 11.90
CA THR A 138 10.05 -3.96 11.01
C THR A 138 10.06 -5.44 11.37
N PHE A 139 9.88 -6.29 10.37
CA PHE A 139 9.98 -7.74 10.48
C PHE A 139 11.11 -8.30 9.63
N MET A 140 12.14 -8.85 10.28
CA MET A 140 13.23 -9.59 9.67
C MET A 140 12.79 -11.04 9.44
N ASN A 141 12.45 -11.36 8.19
CA ASN A 141 11.81 -12.61 7.81
C ASN A 141 12.80 -13.65 7.28
N LYS A 142 12.41 -14.92 7.29
CA LYS A 142 13.09 -16.08 6.70
C LYS A 142 14.25 -16.63 7.52
N TYR A 143 14.20 -16.54 8.83
CA TYR A 143 15.17 -17.16 9.73
C TYR A 143 15.20 -18.70 9.70
N ASP A 144 14.24 -19.32 9.00
CA ASP A 144 14.27 -20.74 8.62
C ASP A 144 15.37 -21.09 7.60
N ARG A 145 16.10 -20.11 7.10
CA ARG A 145 17.21 -20.25 6.15
C ARG A 145 18.47 -19.62 6.71
N GLU A 146 19.61 -19.89 6.04
CA GLU A 146 20.83 -19.15 6.30
C GLU A 146 20.61 -17.67 5.94
N VAL A 147 20.85 -16.80 6.90
CA VAL A 147 20.65 -15.35 6.79
C VAL A 147 21.94 -14.63 7.17
N ARG A 148 21.96 -13.32 6.99
CA ARG A 148 23.06 -12.47 7.41
C ARG A 148 23.07 -12.29 8.93
N ASP A 149 24.20 -11.84 9.48
CA ASP A 149 24.30 -11.53 10.90
C ASP A 149 23.25 -10.50 11.33
N SER A 150 22.61 -10.74 12.49
CA SER A 150 21.47 -9.92 12.95
C SER A 150 21.89 -8.51 13.35
N LEU A 151 23.09 -8.32 13.91
CA LEU A 151 23.64 -6.99 14.24
C LEU A 151 23.97 -6.21 12.97
N GLU A 152 24.60 -6.87 11.98
CA GLU A 152 24.88 -6.25 10.67
C GLU A 152 23.59 -5.81 9.96
N LEU A 153 22.52 -6.60 10.07
CA LEU A 153 21.21 -6.23 9.50
C LEU A 153 20.61 -5.01 10.18
N LEU A 154 20.72 -4.89 11.51
CA LEU A 154 20.27 -3.68 12.23
C LEU A 154 21.08 -2.45 11.81
N ASP A 155 22.41 -2.56 11.78
CA ASP A 155 23.30 -1.49 11.33
C ASP A 155 22.97 -1.05 9.89
N GLU A 156 22.68 -2.00 9.00
CA GLU A 156 22.30 -1.70 7.62
C GLU A 156 20.97 -0.92 7.56
N VAL A 157 19.95 -1.34 8.32
CA VAL A 157 18.67 -0.62 8.41
C VAL A 157 18.90 0.80 8.91
N GLU A 158 19.64 0.98 10.00
CA GLU A 158 19.92 2.31 10.55
C GLU A 158 20.73 3.18 9.59
N ASN A 159 21.76 2.63 8.96
CA ASN A 159 22.65 3.37 8.08
C ASN A 159 22.00 3.74 6.74
N ILE A 160 21.24 2.82 6.13
CA ILE A 160 20.63 3.03 4.81
C ILE A 160 19.28 3.74 4.95
N LEU A 161 18.44 3.26 5.86
CA LEU A 161 17.09 3.78 6.02
C LEU A 161 17.02 4.99 6.95
N LYS A 162 18.10 5.30 7.70
CA LYS A 162 18.16 6.44 8.64
C LYS A 162 16.99 6.46 9.63
N ILE A 163 16.63 5.28 10.15
CA ILE A 163 15.65 5.08 11.21
C ILE A 163 16.32 4.24 12.30
N ARG A 164 16.14 4.63 13.56
CA ARG A 164 16.72 3.89 14.69
C ARG A 164 15.99 2.57 14.88
N CYS A 165 16.72 1.49 15.17
CA CYS A 165 16.20 0.16 15.41
C CYS A 165 16.12 -0.14 16.90
N ALA A 166 14.96 -0.59 17.37
CA ALA A 166 14.79 -1.14 18.72
C ALA A 166 14.41 -2.63 18.61
N PRO A 167 15.34 -3.56 18.81
CA PRO A 167 15.04 -4.98 18.80
C PRO A 167 14.06 -5.34 19.92
N VAL A 168 12.91 -5.89 19.56
CA VAL A 168 11.90 -6.40 20.50
C VAL A 168 12.06 -7.89 20.71
N THR A 169 12.37 -8.61 19.63
CA THR A 169 12.77 -10.02 19.71
C THR A 169 14.19 -10.16 19.19
N TRP A 170 14.89 -11.24 19.60
CA TRP A 170 16.22 -11.58 19.13
C TRP A 170 16.28 -13.05 18.71
N PRO A 171 16.83 -13.41 17.54
CA PRO A 171 16.80 -14.79 17.05
C PRO A 171 17.78 -15.68 17.82
N ILE A 172 17.42 -16.94 18.00
CA ILE A 172 18.29 -17.98 18.59
C ILE A 172 18.71 -18.92 17.46
N GLY A 173 19.87 -18.67 16.88
CA GLY A 173 20.36 -19.37 15.71
C GLY A 173 19.64 -18.99 14.41
N MET A 174 19.99 -19.68 13.30
CA MET A 174 19.38 -19.49 11.98
C MET A 174 19.39 -20.80 11.17
N GLY A 175 18.63 -20.84 10.09
CA GLY A 175 18.52 -21.98 9.20
C GLY A 175 18.04 -23.23 9.93
N LYS A 176 18.77 -24.34 9.79
CA LYS A 176 18.49 -25.59 10.50
C LYS A 176 18.69 -25.51 12.01
N ASN A 177 19.48 -24.53 12.44
CA ASN A 177 19.79 -24.31 13.86
C ASN A 177 18.89 -23.23 14.49
N PHE A 178 17.89 -22.73 13.78
CA PHE A 178 16.93 -21.79 14.32
C PHE A 178 16.08 -22.46 15.39
N LYS A 179 16.22 -22.03 16.64
CA LYS A 179 15.55 -22.59 17.82
C LYS A 179 14.36 -21.77 18.27
N GLY A 180 14.36 -20.48 17.97
CA GLY A 180 13.31 -19.57 18.42
C GLY A 180 13.75 -18.13 18.46
N VAL A 181 13.04 -17.33 19.22
CA VAL A 181 13.41 -15.95 19.53
C VAL A 181 13.32 -15.68 21.04
N TYR A 182 14.19 -14.82 21.50
CA TYR A 182 14.10 -14.21 22.82
C TYR A 182 13.36 -12.88 22.73
N HIS A 183 12.30 -12.71 23.50
CA HIS A 183 11.53 -11.46 23.60
C HIS A 183 12.16 -10.58 24.67
N ILE A 184 12.87 -9.53 24.25
CA ILE A 184 13.72 -8.71 25.13
C ILE A 184 12.90 -8.00 26.21
N LEU A 185 11.74 -7.44 25.84
CA LEU A 185 10.91 -6.66 26.77
C LEU A 185 10.21 -7.52 27.83
N ASN A 186 9.91 -8.78 27.52
CA ASN A 186 9.17 -9.68 28.41
C ASN A 186 10.08 -10.64 29.16
N ASP A 187 11.37 -10.74 28.79
CA ASP A 187 12.32 -11.77 29.26
C ASP A 187 11.73 -13.20 29.09
N GLU A 188 11.26 -13.49 27.86
CA GLU A 188 10.65 -14.75 27.49
C GLU A 188 11.30 -15.33 26.23
N ILE A 189 11.48 -16.65 26.20
CA ILE A 189 11.97 -17.37 25.03
C ILE A 189 10.82 -18.14 24.39
N TYR A 190 10.58 -17.86 23.12
CA TYR A 190 9.59 -18.55 22.28
C TYR A 190 10.32 -19.59 21.45
N LEU A 191 10.07 -20.87 21.70
CA LEU A 191 10.75 -21.96 21.03
C LEU A 191 10.09 -22.30 19.70
N PHE A 192 10.96 -22.56 18.70
CA PHE A 192 10.57 -22.96 17.36
C PHE A 192 10.66 -24.49 17.22
N GLU A 193 9.61 -25.11 16.67
CA GLU A 193 9.64 -26.49 16.24
C GLU A 193 9.37 -26.58 14.74
N ALA A 194 10.33 -27.10 13.98
CA ALA A 194 10.19 -27.29 12.56
C ALA A 194 9.13 -28.35 12.21
N GLY A 195 8.19 -28.03 11.32
CA GLY A 195 7.28 -29.01 10.69
C GLY A 195 5.88 -29.11 11.28
N GLY A 196 5.49 -28.27 12.24
CA GLY A 196 4.12 -28.20 12.74
C GLY A 196 3.26 -27.19 11.98
N GLU A 197 2.09 -27.58 11.45
CA GLU A 197 0.98 -26.66 11.22
C GLU A 197 0.41 -26.26 12.58
N ARG A 198 1.15 -25.47 13.36
CA ARG A 198 0.69 -25.04 14.67
C ARG A 198 -0.30 -23.90 14.51
N LEU A 199 -1.44 -24.06 15.18
CA LEU A 199 -2.43 -23.01 15.41
C LEU A 199 -1.87 -21.96 16.39
N PRO A 200 -2.36 -20.72 16.34
CA PRO A 200 -2.01 -19.69 17.33
C PRO A 200 -2.31 -20.24 18.72
N HIS A 201 -1.38 -20.21 19.65
CA HIS A 201 -1.47 -20.63 21.07
C HIS A 201 -0.65 -21.86 21.53
N GLU A 202 0.18 -22.45 20.67
CA GLU A 202 0.94 -23.66 21.01
C GLU A 202 2.46 -23.45 21.04
N PHE A 203 2.93 -22.25 21.41
CA PHE A 203 4.37 -22.02 21.59
C PHE A 203 4.81 -22.49 22.98
N ASP A 204 5.94 -23.21 23.01
CA ASP A 204 6.63 -23.51 24.26
C ASP A 204 7.39 -22.25 24.69
N ILE A 205 6.91 -21.61 25.77
CA ILE A 205 7.45 -20.34 26.27
C ILE A 205 8.23 -20.62 27.56
N ILE A 206 9.51 -20.27 27.57
CA ILE A 206 10.36 -20.37 28.76
C ILE A 206 10.65 -18.95 29.26
N LYS A 207 10.37 -18.71 30.54
CA LYS A 207 10.59 -17.41 31.18
C LYS A 207 12.00 -17.29 31.72
N GLY A 208 12.64 -16.16 31.43
CA GLY A 208 13.96 -15.81 31.90
C GLY A 208 15.09 -16.34 31.02
N ILE A 209 15.99 -15.47 30.54
CA ILE A 209 17.16 -15.85 29.76
C ILE A 209 18.16 -16.71 30.56
N ASP A 210 18.10 -16.63 31.90
CA ASP A 210 18.95 -17.39 32.81
C ASP A 210 18.27 -18.67 33.33
N ASN A 211 17.13 -19.08 32.75
CA ASN A 211 16.44 -20.29 33.15
C ASN A 211 17.32 -21.54 32.92
N PRO A 212 17.57 -22.38 33.95
CA PRO A 212 18.42 -23.57 33.84
C PRO A 212 17.95 -24.59 32.78
N GLU A 213 16.67 -24.61 32.47
CA GLU A 213 16.09 -25.50 31.45
C GLU A 213 16.70 -25.23 30.08
N LEU A 214 17.03 -23.97 29.77
CA LEU A 214 17.64 -23.55 28.52
C LEU A 214 19.05 -24.13 28.32
N GLU A 215 19.84 -24.20 29.39
CA GLU A 215 21.16 -24.80 29.36
C GLU A 215 21.12 -26.31 29.12
N GLN A 216 20.04 -26.97 29.56
CA GLN A 216 19.85 -28.39 29.30
C GLN A 216 19.41 -28.67 27.86
N ARG A 217 18.56 -27.81 27.30
CA ARG A 217 18.02 -27.98 25.93
C ARG A 217 18.97 -27.49 24.83
N PHE A 218 19.64 -26.33 25.05
CA PHE A 218 20.39 -25.60 24.01
C PHE A 218 21.68 -24.95 24.58
N PRO A 219 22.64 -25.72 25.11
CA PRO A 219 23.75 -25.18 25.89
C PRO A 219 24.65 -24.21 25.10
N LEU A 220 24.87 -24.46 23.80
CA LEU A 220 25.72 -23.62 22.95
C LEU A 220 24.99 -22.36 22.53
N GLU A 221 23.77 -22.52 22.04
CA GLU A 221 22.93 -21.42 21.51
C GLU A 221 22.54 -20.42 22.60
N ILE A 222 22.34 -20.87 23.84
CA ILE A 222 21.99 -20.00 24.96
C ILE A 222 23.18 -19.16 25.43
N GLN A 223 24.37 -19.73 25.47
CA GLN A 223 25.55 -18.93 25.80
C GLN A 223 25.81 -17.84 24.75
N GLN A 224 25.68 -18.18 23.48
CA GLN A 224 25.80 -17.22 22.38
C GLN A 224 24.72 -16.14 22.51
N LEU A 225 23.45 -16.51 22.74
CA LEU A 225 22.34 -15.57 22.94
C LEU A 225 22.64 -14.58 24.06
N ARG A 226 23.11 -15.05 25.25
CA ARG A 226 23.41 -14.18 26.38
C ARG A 226 24.51 -13.15 26.05
N ASP A 227 25.51 -13.55 25.26
CA ASP A 227 26.57 -12.66 24.84
C ASP A 227 26.10 -11.66 23.79
N GLU A 228 25.28 -12.09 22.83
CA GLU A 228 24.62 -11.22 21.82
C GLU A 228 23.68 -10.21 22.49
N ILE A 229 22.86 -10.63 23.45
CA ILE A 229 21.92 -9.73 24.15
C ILE A 229 22.66 -8.65 24.93
N LYS A 230 23.82 -8.95 25.55
CA LYS A 230 24.66 -7.91 26.17
C LYS A 230 25.14 -6.87 25.16
N LEU A 231 25.52 -7.32 23.95
CA LEU A 231 25.93 -6.41 22.88
C LEU A 231 24.75 -5.58 22.38
N VAL A 232 23.59 -6.20 22.16
CA VAL A 232 22.36 -5.52 21.75
C VAL A 232 21.95 -4.45 22.76
N GLN A 233 21.94 -4.79 24.06
CA GLN A 233 21.61 -3.82 25.12
C GLN A 233 22.61 -2.67 25.23
N ALA A 234 23.87 -2.90 24.86
CA ALA A 234 24.90 -1.85 24.89
C ALA A 234 24.93 -0.97 23.64
N ALA A 235 24.53 -1.50 22.48
CA ALA A 235 24.69 -0.86 21.17
C ALA A 235 23.39 -0.43 20.48
N SER A 236 22.25 -1.07 20.81
CA SER A 236 20.97 -0.77 20.17
C SER A 236 20.13 0.19 21.02
N ASN A 237 19.08 0.73 20.39
CA ASN A 237 18.14 1.61 21.07
C ASN A 237 17.11 0.79 21.87
N GLU A 238 16.71 1.28 23.04
CA GLU A 238 15.54 0.76 23.74
C GLU A 238 14.25 1.18 23.04
N PHE A 239 13.22 0.33 23.12
CA PHE A 239 11.92 0.68 22.53
C PHE A 239 11.29 1.86 23.30
N ASN A 240 10.94 2.90 22.56
CA ASN A 240 10.23 4.07 23.05
C ASN A 240 8.99 4.31 22.17
N LEU A 241 7.81 4.32 22.78
CA LEU A 241 6.54 4.43 22.07
C LEU A 241 6.38 5.81 21.39
N ASP A 242 6.80 6.90 22.04
CA ASP A 242 6.66 8.25 21.48
C ASP A 242 7.56 8.43 20.25
N GLU A 243 8.78 7.92 20.27
CA GLU A 243 9.72 7.93 19.14
C GLU A 243 9.23 7.05 17.98
N PHE A 244 8.63 5.89 18.32
CA PHE A 244 7.97 5.04 17.31
C PHE A 244 6.80 5.78 16.66
N LEU A 245 5.91 6.39 17.43
CA LEU A 245 4.77 7.14 16.92
C LEU A 245 5.18 8.38 16.10
N ALA A 246 6.35 8.96 16.40
CA ALA A 246 6.96 10.03 15.61
C ALA A 246 7.61 9.55 14.31
N GLY A 247 7.78 8.23 14.10
CA GLY A 247 8.44 7.65 12.94
C GLY A 247 9.98 7.74 12.98
N GLU A 248 10.56 7.98 14.16
CA GLU A 248 12.00 8.11 14.36
C GLU A 248 12.68 6.80 14.73
N LEU A 249 11.90 5.85 15.28
CA LEU A 249 12.35 4.56 15.75
C LEU A 249 11.43 3.46 15.22
N THR A 250 12.01 2.30 14.85
CA THR A 250 11.26 1.12 14.44
C THR A 250 11.51 -0.04 15.42
N PRO A 251 10.45 -0.62 16.02
CA PRO A 251 10.58 -1.90 16.72
C PRO A 251 10.87 -3.01 15.71
N VAL A 252 11.85 -3.85 16.01
CA VAL A 252 12.32 -4.92 15.11
C VAL A 252 11.99 -6.29 15.69
N PHE A 253 11.34 -7.11 14.87
CA PHE A 253 11.01 -8.49 15.15
C PHE A 253 11.71 -9.43 14.19
N PHE A 254 12.08 -10.62 14.66
CA PHE A 254 12.72 -11.67 13.89
C PHE A 254 11.84 -12.90 13.83
N GLY A 255 11.83 -13.61 12.67
CA GLY A 255 11.03 -14.81 12.57
C GLY A 255 10.99 -15.45 11.18
N SER A 256 10.00 -16.32 10.98
CA SER A 256 9.75 -17.03 9.72
C SER A 256 8.26 -17.09 9.43
N ALA A 257 7.81 -16.27 8.50
CA ALA A 257 6.39 -16.23 8.12
C ALA A 257 5.89 -17.59 7.60
N ILE A 258 6.71 -18.31 6.82
CA ILE A 258 6.30 -19.62 6.26
C ILE A 258 6.05 -20.67 7.36
N ASN A 259 6.75 -20.56 8.48
CA ASN A 259 6.66 -21.48 9.61
C ASN A 259 5.78 -20.94 10.76
N ASN A 260 5.02 -19.90 10.53
CA ASN A 260 4.11 -19.29 11.52
C ASN A 260 4.82 -18.68 12.74
N PHE A 261 6.09 -18.31 12.62
CA PHE A 261 6.90 -17.88 13.75
C PHE A 261 7.14 -16.36 13.77
N GLY A 262 6.93 -15.73 14.95
CA GLY A 262 7.02 -14.28 15.13
C GLY A 262 5.76 -13.50 14.68
N ILE A 263 4.72 -14.19 14.22
CA ILE A 263 3.52 -13.56 13.65
C ILE A 263 2.63 -12.97 14.73
N GLN A 264 2.45 -13.70 15.82
CA GLN A 264 1.60 -13.28 16.92
C GLN A 264 2.16 -12.06 17.65
N GLU A 265 3.49 -12.01 17.82
CA GLU A 265 4.21 -10.90 18.43
C GLU A 265 4.05 -9.63 17.60
N ILE A 266 4.17 -9.73 16.27
CA ILE A 266 3.93 -8.61 15.35
C ILE A 266 2.47 -8.15 15.43
N LEU A 267 1.51 -9.08 15.37
CA LEU A 267 0.10 -8.73 15.41
C LEU A 267 -0.26 -8.04 16.73
N ASN A 268 0.24 -8.56 17.86
CA ASN A 268 0.06 -7.94 19.17
C ASN A 268 0.66 -6.53 19.20
N SER A 269 1.89 -6.35 18.74
CA SER A 269 2.55 -5.04 18.73
C SER A 269 1.84 -4.03 17.84
N LEU A 270 1.30 -4.44 16.70
CA LEU A 270 0.49 -3.58 15.83
C LEU A 270 -0.82 -3.14 16.52
N ILE A 271 -1.42 -4.00 17.34
CA ILE A 271 -2.62 -3.64 18.11
C ILE A 271 -2.26 -2.70 19.27
N ASP A 272 -1.20 -3.01 20.00
CA ASP A 272 -0.86 -2.33 21.25
C ASP A 272 -0.14 -0.98 21.01
N TRP A 273 0.68 -0.86 19.95
CA TRP A 273 1.56 0.28 19.71
C TRP A 273 1.20 1.13 18.50
N ALA A 274 0.60 0.54 17.45
CA ALA A 274 0.22 1.34 16.29
C ALA A 274 -0.83 2.39 16.69
N PRO A 275 -0.77 3.59 16.10
CA PRO A 275 -1.69 4.66 16.45
C PRO A 275 -3.12 4.31 16.07
N ALA A 276 -4.07 4.84 16.82
CA ALA A 276 -5.43 5.03 16.34
C ALA A 276 -5.42 5.96 15.12
N PRO A 277 -6.52 6.05 14.36
CA PRO A 277 -6.61 6.94 13.21
C PRO A 277 -6.11 8.35 13.51
N LYS A 278 -5.20 8.83 12.65
CA LYS A 278 -4.57 10.16 12.79
C LYS A 278 -5.39 11.24 12.08
N PRO A 279 -5.28 12.52 12.50
CA PRO A 279 -5.83 13.66 11.77
C PRO A 279 -5.37 13.71 10.32
N ARG A 280 -6.21 14.26 9.43
CA ARG A 280 -5.92 14.36 7.99
C ARG A 280 -6.04 15.78 7.48
N ASP A 281 -5.06 16.18 6.68
CA ASP A 281 -5.05 17.51 6.06
C ASP A 281 -6.12 17.60 4.97
N ALA A 282 -6.85 18.71 5.00
CA ALA A 282 -7.77 19.09 3.96
C ALA A 282 -7.54 20.56 3.54
N THR A 283 -8.10 20.96 2.42
CA THR A 283 -7.88 22.29 1.80
C THR A 283 -8.18 23.47 2.73
N VAL A 284 -9.09 23.31 3.68
CA VAL A 284 -9.56 24.40 4.55
C VAL A 284 -9.11 24.24 6.00
N ARG A 285 -8.80 23.03 6.44
CA ARG A 285 -8.38 22.72 7.81
C ARG A 285 -7.88 21.28 7.94
N MET A 286 -7.29 20.97 9.07
CA MET A 286 -7.08 19.60 9.52
C MET A 286 -8.42 18.99 10.00
N VAL A 287 -8.67 17.73 9.70
CA VAL A 287 -9.88 16.99 10.09
C VAL A 287 -9.49 15.98 11.16
N GLU A 288 -10.12 16.11 12.33
CA GLU A 288 -9.90 15.19 13.45
C GLU A 288 -10.78 13.93 13.32
N PRO A 289 -10.26 12.73 13.66
CA PRO A 289 -10.99 11.49 13.48
C PRO A 289 -12.23 11.33 14.37
N ASP A 290 -12.27 12.02 15.51
CA ASP A 290 -13.35 11.98 16.49
C ASP A 290 -14.44 13.05 16.27
N GLU A 291 -14.37 13.79 15.16
CA GLU A 291 -15.41 14.74 14.77
C GLU A 291 -16.75 14.02 14.51
N PRO A 292 -17.90 14.65 14.84
CA PRO A 292 -19.21 13.99 14.71
C PRO A 292 -19.67 13.79 13.26
N LYS A 293 -19.21 14.65 12.33
CA LYS A 293 -19.60 14.61 10.92
C LYS A 293 -18.73 13.67 10.11
N PHE A 294 -19.37 12.86 9.27
CA PHE A 294 -18.68 11.99 8.34
C PHE A 294 -17.87 12.76 7.31
N SER A 295 -16.64 12.31 7.10
CA SER A 295 -15.83 12.68 5.94
C SER A 295 -14.87 11.57 5.55
N GLY A 296 -14.43 11.58 4.28
CA GLY A 296 -13.46 10.62 3.78
C GLY A 296 -13.03 10.90 2.35
N PHE A 297 -12.02 10.18 1.90
CA PHE A 297 -11.46 10.33 0.54
C PHE A 297 -11.23 8.98 -0.16
N ILE A 298 -11.27 9.02 -1.49
CA ILE A 298 -11.01 7.87 -2.35
C ILE A 298 -9.50 7.78 -2.62
N PHE A 299 -8.88 6.70 -2.21
CA PHE A 299 -7.46 6.45 -2.49
C PHE A 299 -7.23 5.41 -3.59
N LYS A 300 -8.24 4.59 -3.90
CA LYS A 300 -8.14 3.50 -4.87
C LYS A 300 -9.47 3.26 -5.59
N ILE A 301 -9.39 2.86 -6.86
CA ILE A 301 -10.52 2.31 -7.61
C ILE A 301 -10.10 0.95 -8.17
N GLN A 302 -10.98 -0.04 -8.08
CA GLN A 302 -10.76 -1.37 -8.61
C GLN A 302 -11.98 -1.81 -9.42
N ALA A 303 -11.77 -2.24 -10.67
CA ALA A 303 -12.82 -2.83 -11.48
C ALA A 303 -12.70 -4.36 -11.54
N ASN A 304 -13.83 -4.99 -11.88
CA ASN A 304 -13.91 -6.41 -12.22
C ASN A 304 -13.31 -7.35 -11.16
N MET A 305 -13.47 -7.02 -9.87
CA MET A 305 -13.05 -7.89 -8.77
C MET A 305 -13.78 -9.25 -8.80
N ASP A 306 -15.06 -9.25 -9.20
CA ASP A 306 -15.81 -10.47 -9.52
C ASP A 306 -15.90 -10.63 -11.04
N PRO A 307 -15.35 -11.69 -11.65
CA PRO A 307 -15.44 -11.93 -13.09
C PRO A 307 -16.89 -12.04 -13.62
N LYS A 308 -17.85 -12.37 -12.74
CA LYS A 308 -19.27 -12.49 -13.09
C LYS A 308 -20.00 -11.15 -13.09
N HIS A 309 -19.48 -10.17 -12.37
CA HIS A 309 -20.05 -8.83 -12.22
C HIS A 309 -19.03 -7.80 -12.69
N ARG A 310 -19.33 -7.13 -13.80
CA ARG A 310 -18.53 -6.01 -14.33
C ARG A 310 -18.80 -4.75 -13.53
N ASP A 311 -18.41 -4.75 -12.27
CA ASP A 311 -18.57 -3.63 -11.36
C ASP A 311 -17.24 -2.94 -11.08
N ARG A 312 -17.35 -1.75 -10.56
CA ARG A 312 -16.22 -0.92 -10.13
C ARG A 312 -16.48 -0.47 -8.71
N ILE A 313 -15.47 -0.60 -7.88
CA ILE A 313 -15.53 -0.20 -6.48
C ILE A 313 -14.49 0.91 -6.25
N ALA A 314 -14.93 1.98 -5.63
CA ALA A 314 -14.07 3.04 -5.12
C ALA A 314 -13.84 2.81 -3.63
N PHE A 315 -12.58 2.67 -3.22
CA PHE A 315 -12.19 2.47 -1.82
C PHE A 315 -12.03 3.82 -1.16
N LEU A 316 -12.88 4.05 -0.16
CA LEU A 316 -12.91 5.26 0.64
C LEU A 316 -12.31 5.00 2.01
N ARG A 317 -11.32 5.80 2.41
CA ARG A 317 -10.85 5.93 3.78
C ARG A 317 -11.78 6.86 4.54
N VAL A 318 -12.43 6.39 5.60
CA VAL A 318 -13.19 7.23 6.53
C VAL A 318 -12.20 8.01 7.39
N CYS A 319 -12.31 9.34 7.39
CA CYS A 319 -11.41 10.24 8.10
C CYS A 319 -12.01 10.82 9.38
N SER A 320 -13.33 11.01 9.42
CA SER A 320 -14.03 11.49 10.60
C SER A 320 -15.46 10.96 10.67
N GLY A 321 -16.02 11.00 11.86
CA GLY A 321 -17.42 10.70 12.14
C GLY A 321 -17.81 9.24 11.94
N LYS A 322 -19.11 9.06 11.70
CA LYS A 322 -19.73 7.76 11.50
C LYS A 322 -20.37 7.70 10.12
N PHE A 323 -20.03 6.67 9.35
CA PHE A 323 -20.79 6.27 8.18
C PHE A 323 -21.97 5.40 8.60
N GLU A 324 -23.16 5.67 8.08
CA GLU A 324 -24.35 4.81 8.23
C GLU A 324 -24.91 4.47 6.84
N ARG A 325 -25.32 3.22 6.67
CA ARG A 325 -25.91 2.74 5.42
C ARG A 325 -27.10 3.58 5.01
N GLY A 326 -27.10 4.04 3.76
CA GLY A 326 -28.17 4.87 3.21
C GLY A 326 -28.04 6.37 3.51
N MET A 327 -27.02 6.79 4.28
CA MET A 327 -26.77 8.20 4.51
C MET A 327 -26.52 8.94 3.19
N LYS A 328 -26.80 10.24 3.18
CA LYS A 328 -26.45 11.13 2.07
C LYS A 328 -25.09 11.72 2.27
N MET A 329 -24.21 11.50 1.32
CA MET A 329 -22.86 12.06 1.30
C MET A 329 -22.75 13.07 0.16
N LYS A 330 -22.11 14.20 0.41
CA LYS A 330 -21.78 15.18 -0.61
C LYS A 330 -20.47 14.80 -1.30
N HIS A 331 -20.55 14.54 -2.60
CA HIS A 331 -19.39 14.35 -3.46
C HIS A 331 -18.89 15.74 -3.90
N LEU A 332 -17.76 16.16 -3.37
CA LEU A 332 -17.33 17.56 -3.43
C LEU A 332 -16.93 18.00 -4.84
N ARG A 333 -16.17 17.20 -5.57
CA ARG A 333 -15.69 17.58 -6.92
C ARG A 333 -16.83 17.90 -7.89
N ILE A 334 -17.92 17.11 -7.86
CA ILE A 334 -19.07 17.33 -8.75
C ILE A 334 -20.23 18.06 -8.06
N ASN A 335 -20.07 18.43 -6.79
CA ASN A 335 -21.05 19.14 -5.96
C ASN A 335 -22.44 18.47 -5.97
N ARG A 336 -22.48 17.14 -5.80
CA ARG A 336 -23.71 16.34 -5.78
C ARG A 336 -23.82 15.52 -4.51
N GLU A 337 -25.04 15.31 -4.04
CA GLU A 337 -25.34 14.32 -3.01
C GLU A 337 -25.52 12.95 -3.65
N ILE A 338 -24.93 11.94 -3.02
CA ILE A 338 -25.14 10.53 -3.34
C ILE A 338 -25.64 9.79 -2.11
N ALA A 339 -26.55 8.84 -2.30
CA ALA A 339 -27.01 7.94 -1.24
C ALA A 339 -26.13 6.70 -1.20
N ALA A 340 -25.57 6.39 -0.05
CA ALA A 340 -24.63 5.28 0.15
C ALA A 340 -25.35 4.00 0.62
N SER A 341 -26.18 3.39 -0.24
CA SER A 341 -27.01 2.22 0.12
C SER A 341 -26.33 0.85 -0.05
N SER A 342 -25.33 0.76 -0.95
CA SER A 342 -24.67 -0.51 -1.32
C SER A 342 -23.18 -0.48 -1.04
N VAL A 343 -22.80 0.09 0.10
CA VAL A 343 -21.40 0.15 0.55
C VAL A 343 -21.00 -1.19 1.11
N VAL A 344 -19.76 -1.61 0.83
CA VAL A 344 -19.24 -2.92 1.20
C VAL A 344 -17.92 -2.80 1.95
N THR A 345 -17.65 -3.75 2.82
CA THR A 345 -16.31 -4.05 3.35
C THR A 345 -15.74 -5.29 2.66
N PHE A 346 -14.48 -5.60 2.92
CA PHE A 346 -13.76 -6.61 2.17
C PHE A 346 -12.99 -7.56 3.10
N MET A 347 -13.12 -8.85 2.78
CA MET A 347 -12.14 -9.85 3.13
C MET A 347 -11.50 -10.31 1.81
N SER A 348 -10.55 -9.50 1.28
CA SER A 348 -9.97 -9.65 -0.06
C SER A 348 -11.02 -9.48 -1.19
N HIS A 349 -11.51 -10.55 -1.80
CA HIS A 349 -12.52 -10.51 -2.87
C HIS A 349 -13.95 -10.73 -2.37
N ASP A 350 -14.13 -11.27 -1.17
CA ASP A 350 -15.43 -11.43 -0.56
C ASP A 350 -15.93 -10.09 -0.03
N ARG A 351 -17.23 -9.83 -0.19
CA ARG A 351 -17.87 -8.56 0.11
C ARG A 351 -18.99 -8.75 1.09
N GLU A 352 -19.00 -7.91 2.10
CA GLU A 352 -20.09 -7.82 3.06
C GLU A 352 -20.66 -6.40 3.05
N LEU A 353 -21.98 -6.28 3.19
CA LEU A 353 -22.63 -4.97 3.28
C LEU A 353 -22.25 -4.30 4.61
N VAL A 354 -21.85 -3.03 4.53
CA VAL A 354 -21.51 -2.21 5.69
C VAL A 354 -22.75 -1.50 6.20
N GLU A 355 -23.12 -1.75 7.45
CA GLU A 355 -24.16 -0.98 8.13
C GLU A 355 -23.58 0.29 8.75
N GLU A 356 -22.40 0.20 9.37
CA GLU A 356 -21.71 1.31 10.04
C GLU A 356 -20.20 1.23 9.80
N ALA A 357 -19.55 2.40 9.69
CA ALA A 357 -18.09 2.50 9.68
C ALA A 357 -17.66 3.82 10.34
N TYR A 358 -16.45 3.82 10.90
CA TYR A 358 -15.90 4.95 11.66
C TYR A 358 -14.54 5.38 11.10
N ALA A 359 -14.05 6.54 11.54
CA ALA A 359 -12.72 6.98 11.15
C ALA A 359 -11.69 5.86 11.38
N GLY A 360 -10.89 5.59 10.36
CA GLY A 360 -10.00 4.44 10.32
C GLY A 360 -10.43 3.35 9.36
N ASP A 361 -11.72 3.12 9.21
CA ASP A 361 -12.24 2.07 8.35
C ASP A 361 -12.07 2.41 6.86
N ILE A 362 -12.00 1.35 6.06
CA ILE A 362 -11.99 1.43 4.61
C ILE A 362 -13.26 0.78 4.09
N ILE A 363 -14.04 1.53 3.35
CA ILE A 363 -15.29 1.08 2.76
C ILE A 363 -15.26 1.18 1.24
N GLY A 364 -15.95 0.27 0.57
CA GLY A 364 -16.06 0.24 -0.88
C GLY A 364 -17.39 0.81 -1.36
N ILE A 365 -17.32 1.85 -2.17
CA ILE A 365 -18.48 2.49 -2.77
C ILE A 365 -18.62 2.03 -4.22
N PRO A 366 -19.78 1.51 -4.68
CA PRO A 366 -20.01 1.20 -6.08
C PRO A 366 -19.79 2.44 -6.97
N ASN A 367 -18.92 2.32 -7.97
CA ASN A 367 -18.55 3.42 -8.85
C ASN A 367 -19.12 3.23 -10.26
N HIS A 368 -20.11 4.03 -10.62
CA HIS A 368 -20.71 4.04 -11.94
C HIS A 368 -20.00 4.95 -12.96
N GLY A 369 -18.73 5.34 -12.67
CA GLY A 369 -17.88 6.15 -13.55
C GLY A 369 -17.79 7.63 -13.16
N ASN A 370 -18.39 8.03 -12.04
CA ASN A 370 -18.37 9.42 -11.57
C ASN A 370 -17.33 9.69 -10.48
N ILE A 371 -16.88 8.64 -9.78
CA ILE A 371 -15.92 8.74 -8.69
C ILE A 371 -14.50 8.55 -9.25
N GLN A 372 -13.59 9.41 -8.83
CA GLN A 372 -12.16 9.38 -9.19
C GLN A 372 -11.30 9.22 -7.93
N ILE A 373 -10.06 8.74 -8.10
CA ILE A 373 -9.07 8.75 -7.03
C ILE A 373 -8.83 10.21 -6.61
N GLY A 374 -8.77 10.46 -5.28
CA GLY A 374 -8.66 11.80 -4.70
C GLY A 374 -10.00 12.48 -4.44
N ASP A 375 -11.12 11.94 -4.91
CA ASP A 375 -12.42 12.50 -4.57
C ASP A 375 -12.67 12.45 -3.07
N SER A 376 -13.20 13.55 -2.55
CA SER A 376 -13.56 13.70 -1.16
C SER A 376 -15.07 13.70 -0.98
N PHE A 377 -15.51 13.09 0.11
CA PHE A 377 -16.90 13.00 0.52
C PHE A 377 -17.06 13.56 1.92
N SER A 378 -18.17 14.27 2.18
CA SER A 378 -18.47 14.82 3.49
C SER A 378 -19.96 14.86 3.76
N GLU A 379 -20.32 15.04 5.01
CA GLU A 379 -21.68 15.34 5.45
C GLU A 379 -21.94 16.87 5.40
N GLY A 380 -21.81 17.42 4.16
CA GLY A 380 -22.18 18.80 3.82
C GLY A 380 -21.06 19.85 3.86
N GLU A 381 -19.92 19.63 4.54
CA GLU A 381 -18.80 20.56 4.58
C GLU A 381 -18.04 20.58 3.24
N GLN A 382 -17.57 21.76 2.82
CA GLN A 382 -16.77 21.93 1.61
C GLN A 382 -15.28 21.78 1.95
N LEU A 383 -14.82 20.55 2.08
CA LEU A 383 -13.41 20.22 2.34
C LEU A 383 -12.93 19.14 1.35
N ALA A 384 -11.75 19.29 0.80
CA ALA A 384 -11.11 18.27 -0.03
C ALA A 384 -9.82 17.83 0.67
N PHE A 385 -9.65 16.52 0.84
CA PHE A 385 -8.43 15.95 1.39
C PHE A 385 -7.28 16.11 0.42
N THR A 386 -6.09 16.39 0.95
CA THR A 386 -4.86 16.68 0.20
C THR A 386 -3.82 15.56 0.38
N GLY A 387 -2.73 15.66 -0.37
CA GLY A 387 -1.58 14.76 -0.25
C GLY A 387 -1.75 13.40 -0.90
N ILE A 388 -2.69 13.21 -1.84
CA ILE A 388 -2.78 11.98 -2.64
C ILE A 388 -1.96 12.19 -3.91
N PRO A 389 -0.77 11.55 -4.01
CA PRO A 389 0.17 11.86 -5.07
C PRO A 389 -0.25 11.25 -6.41
N PHE A 390 0.07 11.97 -7.47
CA PHE A 390 0.02 11.52 -8.84
C PHE A 390 1.36 11.85 -9.50
N PHE A 391 2.14 10.84 -9.85
CA PHE A 391 3.49 10.99 -10.38
C PHE A 391 3.49 10.96 -11.92
N ALA A 392 4.43 11.65 -12.54
CA ALA A 392 4.66 11.53 -13.97
C ALA A 392 5.18 10.12 -14.32
N PRO A 393 4.69 9.50 -15.39
CA PRO A 393 5.17 8.19 -15.82
C PRO A 393 6.59 8.26 -16.37
N GLU A 394 7.31 7.13 -16.29
CA GLU A 394 8.69 6.99 -16.76
C GLU A 394 8.77 6.37 -18.17
N LEU A 395 7.77 5.57 -18.56
CA LEU A 395 7.72 4.86 -19.82
C LEU A 395 6.46 5.22 -20.61
N PHE A 396 6.61 5.38 -21.91
CA PHE A 396 5.50 5.76 -22.80
C PHE A 396 5.35 4.79 -23.96
N ARG A 397 4.09 4.47 -24.30
CA ARG A 397 3.74 3.62 -25.44
C ARG A 397 2.54 4.22 -26.19
N SER A 398 2.58 4.20 -27.51
CA SER A 398 1.39 4.46 -28.31
C SER A 398 0.56 3.20 -28.46
N VAL A 399 -0.77 3.36 -28.48
CA VAL A 399 -1.71 2.23 -28.55
C VAL A 399 -2.23 2.06 -29.95
N ARG A 400 -2.03 0.89 -30.52
CA ARG A 400 -2.58 0.51 -31.81
C ARG A 400 -3.49 -0.70 -31.66
N ILE A 401 -4.69 -0.62 -32.23
CA ILE A 401 -5.66 -1.71 -32.21
C ILE A 401 -5.45 -2.66 -33.39
N LYS A 402 -5.50 -3.97 -33.14
CA LYS A 402 -5.44 -4.97 -34.22
C LYS A 402 -6.73 -5.03 -35.04
N ASN A 403 -7.89 -4.91 -34.39
CA ASN A 403 -9.20 -4.95 -35.04
C ASN A 403 -9.91 -3.60 -34.89
N PRO A 404 -10.01 -2.77 -35.94
CA PRO A 404 -10.65 -1.45 -35.90
C PRO A 404 -12.10 -1.46 -35.43
N LEU A 405 -12.84 -2.55 -35.62
CA LEU A 405 -14.24 -2.67 -35.19
C LEU A 405 -14.39 -2.64 -33.66
N LYS A 406 -13.31 -2.87 -32.92
CA LYS A 406 -13.29 -2.87 -31.44
C LYS A 406 -12.76 -1.58 -30.81
N ILE A 407 -12.67 -0.48 -31.59
CA ILE A 407 -12.12 0.80 -31.11
C ILE A 407 -12.88 1.35 -29.89
N LYS A 408 -14.20 1.20 -29.84
CA LYS A 408 -15.02 1.64 -28.70
C LYS A 408 -14.72 0.84 -27.42
N GLN A 409 -14.50 -0.48 -27.57
CA GLN A 409 -14.12 -1.34 -26.44
C GLN A 409 -12.73 -0.99 -25.94
N LEU A 410 -11.76 -0.72 -26.86
CA LEU A 410 -10.43 -0.25 -26.50
C LEU A 410 -10.49 1.05 -25.71
N GLN A 411 -11.19 2.05 -26.22
CA GLN A 411 -11.31 3.35 -25.56
C GLN A 411 -11.94 3.20 -24.17
N LYS A 412 -13.02 2.41 -24.04
CA LYS A 412 -13.66 2.12 -22.74
C LYS A 412 -12.69 1.41 -21.79
N GLY A 413 -11.97 0.38 -22.26
CA GLY A 413 -11.03 -0.37 -21.45
C GLY A 413 -9.88 0.51 -20.96
N LEU A 414 -9.27 1.30 -21.84
CA LEU A 414 -8.18 2.21 -21.47
C LEU A 414 -8.65 3.32 -20.52
N GLN A 415 -9.84 3.88 -20.75
CA GLN A 415 -10.41 4.86 -19.82
C GLN A 415 -10.58 4.27 -18.43
N GLN A 416 -11.18 3.08 -18.32
CA GLN A 416 -11.41 2.43 -17.03
C GLN A 416 -10.11 2.04 -16.33
N LEU A 417 -9.15 1.48 -17.06
CA LEU A 417 -7.82 1.15 -16.52
C LEU A 417 -7.03 2.40 -16.09
N GLY A 418 -7.22 3.51 -16.80
CA GLY A 418 -6.66 4.81 -16.42
C GLY A 418 -7.30 5.38 -15.15
N GLU A 419 -8.62 5.26 -15.01
CA GLU A 419 -9.36 5.70 -13.81
C GLU A 419 -9.01 4.87 -12.57
N GLU A 420 -8.63 3.59 -12.74
CA GLU A 420 -8.08 2.75 -11.67
C GLU A 420 -6.63 3.11 -11.31
N GLY A 421 -5.93 3.86 -12.16
CA GLY A 421 -4.50 4.15 -12.01
C GLY A 421 -3.59 2.97 -12.35
N ALA A 422 -4.11 1.96 -13.08
CA ALA A 422 -3.29 0.85 -13.58
C ALA A 422 -2.28 1.31 -14.64
N VAL A 423 -2.61 2.37 -15.36
CA VAL A 423 -1.80 3.05 -16.37
C VAL A 423 -2.30 4.48 -16.51
N GLN A 424 -1.44 5.40 -16.90
CA GLN A 424 -1.87 6.76 -17.25
C GLN A 424 -2.22 6.83 -18.73
N VAL A 425 -3.32 7.50 -19.07
CA VAL A 425 -3.81 7.62 -20.45
C VAL A 425 -3.78 9.08 -20.85
N PHE A 426 -3.10 9.36 -21.94
CA PHE A 426 -2.96 10.69 -22.54
C PHE A 426 -3.60 10.69 -23.92
N LYS A 427 -4.47 11.66 -24.16
CA LYS A 427 -5.05 11.92 -25.48
C LYS A 427 -4.32 13.11 -26.12
N PRO A 428 -3.46 12.88 -27.13
CA PRO A 428 -2.76 13.96 -27.80
C PRO A 428 -3.73 15.00 -28.39
N MET A 429 -3.36 16.27 -28.35
CA MET A 429 -4.14 17.35 -28.99
C MET A 429 -4.00 17.28 -30.53
N SER A 430 -2.88 16.76 -31.01
CA SER A 430 -2.66 16.48 -32.45
C SER A 430 -2.34 14.99 -32.62
N GLY A 431 -3.13 14.29 -33.46
CA GLY A 431 -3.00 12.85 -33.68
C GLY A 431 -4.19 12.05 -33.20
N ALA A 432 -4.27 10.80 -33.60
CA ALA A 432 -5.41 9.91 -33.27
C ALA A 432 -5.07 8.86 -32.23
N ASP A 433 -3.80 8.52 -32.03
CA ASP A 433 -3.37 7.42 -31.19
C ASP A 433 -3.26 7.86 -29.72
N LEU A 434 -3.87 7.08 -28.83
CA LEU A 434 -3.70 7.27 -27.40
C LEU A 434 -2.29 6.90 -26.96
N ILE A 435 -1.75 7.67 -26.02
CA ILE A 435 -0.47 7.40 -25.37
C ILE A 435 -0.74 6.84 -23.98
N LEU A 436 -0.08 5.75 -23.64
CA LEU A 436 -0.06 5.20 -22.30
C LEU A 436 1.25 5.56 -21.63
N GLY A 437 1.15 5.99 -20.38
CA GLY A 437 2.28 6.21 -19.48
C GLY A 437 2.26 5.21 -18.33
N ALA A 438 3.42 4.65 -18.00
CA ALA A 438 3.59 3.69 -16.90
C ALA A 438 4.90 3.96 -16.15
N VAL A 439 5.00 3.48 -14.94
CA VAL A 439 6.24 3.49 -14.14
C VAL A 439 7.16 2.35 -14.60
N GLY A 440 6.61 1.20 -14.97
CA GLY A 440 7.37 0.04 -15.38
C GLY A 440 6.74 -0.79 -16.49
N VAL A 441 7.52 -1.70 -17.06
CA VAL A 441 7.13 -2.52 -18.21
C VAL A 441 5.99 -3.48 -17.89
N LEU A 442 5.96 -4.04 -16.67
CA LEU A 442 4.92 -4.98 -16.25
C LEU A 442 3.52 -4.36 -16.26
N GLN A 443 3.38 -3.05 -16.05
CA GLN A 443 2.08 -2.39 -16.14
C GLN A 443 1.48 -2.53 -17.55
N PHE A 444 2.29 -2.39 -18.61
CA PHE A 444 1.81 -2.60 -19.97
C PHE A 444 1.38 -4.04 -20.24
N GLU A 445 2.08 -5.03 -19.67
CA GLU A 445 1.71 -6.44 -19.80
C GLU A 445 0.38 -6.73 -19.07
N VAL A 446 0.20 -6.15 -17.87
CA VAL A 446 -1.06 -6.24 -17.13
C VAL A 446 -2.20 -5.61 -17.92
N VAL A 447 -2.00 -4.41 -18.46
CA VAL A 447 -3.00 -3.71 -19.29
C VAL A 447 -3.34 -4.53 -20.53
N THR A 448 -2.34 -5.13 -21.20
CA THR A 448 -2.57 -6.01 -22.37
C THR A 448 -3.43 -7.21 -22.00
N SER A 449 -3.09 -7.90 -20.91
CA SER A 449 -3.82 -9.06 -20.40
C SER A 449 -5.26 -8.70 -20.03
N ARG A 450 -5.45 -7.59 -19.31
CA ARG A 450 -6.78 -7.11 -18.89
C ARG A 450 -7.64 -6.66 -20.08
N LEU A 451 -7.06 -5.96 -21.08
CA LEU A 451 -7.78 -5.60 -22.30
C LEU A 451 -8.28 -6.83 -23.05
N ALA A 452 -7.46 -7.88 -23.14
CA ALA A 452 -7.85 -9.13 -23.80
C ALA A 452 -8.93 -9.88 -23.00
N ASN A 453 -8.73 -10.08 -21.71
CA ASN A 453 -9.60 -10.93 -20.88
C ASN A 453 -10.90 -10.25 -20.47
N GLU A 454 -10.85 -8.95 -20.10
CA GLU A 454 -12.02 -8.24 -19.56
C GLU A 454 -12.81 -7.50 -20.65
N TYR A 455 -12.12 -6.97 -21.68
CA TYR A 455 -12.74 -6.15 -22.74
C TYR A 455 -12.78 -6.85 -24.11
N GLY A 456 -12.14 -8.01 -24.24
CA GLY A 456 -12.08 -8.78 -25.48
C GLY A 456 -11.34 -8.05 -26.61
N VAL A 457 -10.34 -7.23 -26.27
CA VAL A 457 -9.58 -6.38 -27.23
C VAL A 457 -8.12 -6.76 -27.23
N GLU A 458 -7.59 -7.04 -28.41
CA GLU A 458 -6.15 -7.17 -28.64
C GLU A 458 -5.56 -5.83 -29.10
N ALA A 459 -4.69 -5.26 -28.25
CA ALA A 459 -3.94 -4.05 -28.53
C ALA A 459 -2.44 -4.35 -28.69
N VAL A 460 -1.75 -3.53 -29.46
CA VAL A 460 -0.29 -3.53 -29.60
C VAL A 460 0.22 -2.22 -29.07
N PHE A 461 1.29 -2.28 -28.30
CA PHE A 461 1.93 -1.11 -27.71
C PHE A 461 3.27 -0.86 -28.38
N ASP A 462 3.33 0.20 -29.18
CA ASP A 462 4.55 0.62 -29.88
C ASP A 462 5.31 1.66 -29.02
N SER A 463 6.61 1.75 -29.17
CA SER A 463 7.41 2.76 -28.46
C SER A 463 6.99 4.16 -28.88
N ALA A 464 6.79 5.04 -27.91
CA ALA A 464 6.56 6.47 -28.15
C ALA A 464 7.85 7.26 -27.90
N SER A 465 8.14 8.23 -28.75
CA SER A 465 9.31 9.12 -28.62
C SER A 465 9.02 10.23 -27.59
N ILE A 466 8.72 9.83 -26.35
CA ILE A 466 8.44 10.70 -25.23
C ILE A 466 9.37 10.32 -24.10
N TRP A 467 10.05 11.32 -23.54
CA TRP A 467 10.97 11.15 -22.42
C TRP A 467 10.29 11.35 -21.07
N SER A 468 9.37 12.34 -20.99
CA SER A 468 8.68 12.65 -19.73
C SER A 468 7.37 13.40 -19.98
N ALA A 469 6.47 13.35 -19.01
CA ALA A 469 5.26 14.16 -18.96
C ALA A 469 5.39 15.26 -17.89
N ARG A 470 4.79 16.42 -18.15
CA ARG A 470 4.66 17.52 -17.19
C ARG A 470 3.26 18.10 -17.29
N TRP A 471 2.56 18.17 -16.17
CA TRP A 471 1.31 18.93 -16.14
C TRP A 471 1.62 20.40 -16.21
N VAL A 472 0.82 21.16 -16.94
CA VAL A 472 1.08 22.57 -17.16
C VAL A 472 -0.05 23.42 -16.63
N SER A 473 0.30 24.52 -15.99
CA SER A 473 -0.62 25.53 -15.51
C SER A 473 -0.12 26.95 -15.78
N CYS A 474 -1.04 27.89 -15.88
CA CYS A 474 -0.74 29.32 -16.01
C CYS A 474 -1.89 30.14 -15.44
N GLU A 475 -1.59 31.17 -14.66
CA GLU A 475 -2.60 32.10 -14.15
C GLU A 475 -3.25 32.92 -15.27
N ASP A 476 -2.47 33.27 -16.29
CA ASP A 476 -2.96 34.01 -17.48
C ASP A 476 -3.51 33.05 -18.53
N LYS A 477 -4.83 33.00 -18.66
CA LYS A 477 -5.52 32.18 -19.67
C LYS A 477 -5.16 32.49 -21.12
N LYS A 478 -4.76 33.75 -21.44
CA LYS A 478 -4.36 34.11 -22.82
C LYS A 478 -3.00 33.51 -23.14
N LYS A 479 -2.05 33.62 -22.21
CA LYS A 479 -0.73 33.02 -22.36
C LYS A 479 -0.82 31.48 -22.42
N LEU A 480 -1.69 30.87 -21.64
CA LEU A 480 -1.94 29.42 -21.73
C LEU A 480 -2.46 29.03 -23.11
N ALA A 481 -3.43 29.77 -23.66
CA ALA A 481 -3.97 29.50 -25.00
C ALA A 481 -2.95 29.72 -26.12
N GLU A 482 -2.03 30.68 -25.98
CA GLU A 482 -0.91 30.85 -26.91
C GLU A 482 0.09 29.70 -26.84
N PHE A 483 0.41 29.26 -25.61
CA PHE A 483 1.24 28.08 -25.36
C PHE A 483 0.65 26.83 -25.99
N GLU A 484 -0.65 26.59 -25.82
CA GLU A 484 -1.38 25.45 -26.39
C GLU A 484 -1.28 25.42 -27.92
N ARG A 485 -1.48 26.56 -28.59
CA ARG A 485 -1.38 26.66 -30.04
C ARG A 485 0.04 26.39 -30.53
N ALA A 486 1.03 26.97 -29.86
CA ALA A 486 2.44 26.86 -30.26
C ALA A 486 3.01 25.44 -30.02
N ASN A 487 2.48 24.68 -29.09
CA ASN A 487 3.01 23.40 -28.68
C ASN A 487 2.02 22.22 -28.86
N ALA A 488 0.97 22.39 -29.68
CA ALA A 488 -0.09 21.39 -29.86
C ALA A 488 0.42 19.99 -30.21
N GLY A 489 1.58 19.88 -30.88
CA GLY A 489 2.21 18.60 -31.23
C GLY A 489 2.78 17.83 -30.05
N ASN A 490 3.06 18.52 -28.93
CA ASN A 490 3.61 17.93 -27.71
C ASN A 490 2.62 17.99 -26.53
N LEU A 491 1.39 18.40 -26.80
CA LEU A 491 0.36 18.51 -25.76
C LEU A 491 -0.65 17.38 -25.83
N ALA A 492 -1.09 16.97 -24.68
CA ALA A 492 -2.12 15.96 -24.50
C ALA A 492 -3.02 16.33 -23.31
N ILE A 493 -4.20 15.72 -23.24
CA ILE A 493 -5.09 15.76 -22.08
C ILE A 493 -5.01 14.42 -21.38
N ASP A 494 -4.77 14.42 -20.07
CA ASP A 494 -4.79 13.20 -19.27
C ASP A 494 -6.24 12.71 -19.00
N ALA A 495 -6.38 11.53 -18.40
CA ALA A 495 -7.69 10.97 -18.05
C ALA A 495 -8.50 11.84 -17.04
N GLY A 496 -7.84 12.71 -16.29
CA GLY A 496 -8.45 13.67 -15.36
C GLY A 496 -8.86 15.00 -16.01
N GLY A 497 -8.57 15.18 -17.32
CA GLY A 497 -8.86 16.42 -18.06
C GLY A 497 -7.79 17.51 -17.89
N ASN A 498 -6.59 17.18 -17.39
CA ASN A 498 -5.52 18.13 -17.17
C ASN A 498 -4.61 18.22 -18.42
N LEU A 499 -4.22 19.44 -18.74
CA LEU A 499 -3.28 19.71 -19.83
C LEU A 499 -1.89 19.21 -19.46
N THR A 500 -1.27 18.44 -20.36
CA THR A 500 0.02 17.80 -20.12
C THR A 500 0.95 18.01 -21.30
N TYR A 501 2.16 18.46 -21.03
CA TYR A 501 3.25 18.54 -21.99
C TYR A 501 4.02 17.22 -22.01
N LEU A 502 4.03 16.56 -23.17
CA LEU A 502 4.76 15.32 -23.42
C LEU A 502 6.12 15.67 -24.04
N ALA A 503 7.15 15.76 -23.21
CA ALA A 503 8.48 16.18 -23.63
C ALA A 503 9.19 15.06 -24.41
N PRO A 504 9.64 15.31 -25.67
CA PRO A 504 10.36 14.29 -26.42
C PRO A 504 11.77 13.99 -25.88
N ASN A 505 12.41 14.96 -25.23
CA ASN A 505 13.68 14.81 -24.53
C ASN A 505 13.88 15.93 -23.49
N ARG A 506 14.94 15.80 -22.68
CA ARG A 506 15.28 16.76 -21.62
C ARG A 506 15.62 18.16 -22.16
N VAL A 507 16.30 18.23 -23.30
CA VAL A 507 16.71 19.52 -23.93
C VAL A 507 15.47 20.31 -24.38
N ASN A 508 14.54 19.63 -25.05
CA ASN A 508 13.29 20.27 -25.49
C ASN A 508 12.45 20.76 -24.30
N LEU A 509 12.41 20.04 -23.21
CA LEU A 509 11.72 20.51 -22.02
C LEU A 509 12.36 21.81 -21.50
N GLY A 510 13.69 21.84 -21.34
CA GLY A 510 14.41 23.02 -20.87
C GLY A 510 14.19 24.24 -21.76
N LEU A 511 14.34 24.07 -23.08
CA LEU A 511 14.12 25.15 -24.07
C LEU A 511 12.66 25.65 -24.06
N THR A 512 11.69 24.75 -23.81
CA THR A 512 10.28 25.15 -23.72
C THR A 512 10.01 25.93 -22.43
N GLN A 513 10.60 25.53 -21.34
CA GLN A 513 10.51 26.26 -20.06
C GLN A 513 11.13 27.66 -20.15
N GLU A 514 12.30 27.79 -20.79
CA GLU A 514 12.94 29.09 -21.01
C GLU A 514 12.11 30.01 -21.93
N ARG A 515 11.48 29.45 -22.95
CA ARG A 515 10.66 30.21 -23.92
C ARG A 515 9.33 30.68 -23.32
N TRP A 516 8.81 29.91 -22.36
CA TRP A 516 7.51 30.13 -21.73
C TRP A 516 7.62 30.24 -20.19
N PRO A 517 8.27 31.30 -19.69
CA PRO A 517 8.55 31.44 -18.25
C PRO A 517 7.28 31.60 -17.37
N ASP A 518 6.15 31.99 -17.96
CA ASP A 518 4.87 32.11 -17.26
C ASP A 518 4.11 30.77 -17.16
N ILE A 519 4.57 29.73 -17.84
CA ILE A 519 3.99 28.40 -17.79
C ILE A 519 4.73 27.59 -16.74
N VAL A 520 3.99 27.07 -15.76
CA VAL A 520 4.55 26.20 -14.73
C VAL A 520 4.43 24.75 -15.19
N PHE A 521 5.55 24.00 -15.13
CA PHE A 521 5.65 22.58 -15.50
C PHE A 521 5.82 21.74 -14.25
N HIS A 522 4.75 21.01 -13.86
CA HIS A 522 4.71 20.21 -12.64
C HIS A 522 5.16 18.77 -12.89
N GLU A 523 6.04 18.25 -12.06
CA GLU A 523 6.47 16.83 -12.08
C GLU A 523 5.46 15.90 -11.39
N THR A 524 4.75 16.46 -10.43
CA THR A 524 3.72 15.77 -9.66
C THR A 524 2.48 16.66 -9.57
N ARG A 525 1.34 16.05 -9.35
CA ARG A 525 0.11 16.78 -8.99
C ARG A 525 -0.62 16.02 -7.90
N GLU A 526 -1.57 16.65 -7.26
CA GLU A 526 -2.52 15.99 -6.39
C GLU A 526 -3.78 15.60 -7.16
N HIS A 527 -4.38 14.46 -6.81
CA HIS A 527 -5.56 13.94 -7.49
C HIS A 527 -6.79 14.85 -7.35
N SER A 528 -6.97 15.54 -6.23
CA SER A 528 -8.14 16.37 -5.93
C SER A 528 -8.01 17.84 -6.32
N VAL A 529 -6.81 18.30 -6.67
CA VAL A 529 -6.53 19.70 -6.97
C VAL A 529 -6.52 19.92 -8.47
N LYS A 530 -7.38 20.82 -8.98
CA LYS A 530 -7.27 21.32 -10.36
C LYS A 530 -6.10 22.28 -10.44
N LEU A 531 -5.18 22.02 -11.34
CA LEU A 531 -4.08 22.92 -11.69
C LEU A 531 -4.58 24.14 -12.45
#